data_29576e1715c910354040fbabf10aac4a
#
_entry.id   29576e1715c910354040fbabf10aac4a
#
_cell.length_a   1.000
_cell.length_b   1.000
_cell.length_c   1.000
_cell.angle_alpha   90.00
_cell.angle_beta   90.00
_cell.angle_gamma   90.00
#
_symmetry.space_group_name_H-M   'P 1'
#
loop_
_entity.id
_entity.type
_entity.pdbx_description
1 polymer ?
#
loop_
_entity_poly.entity_id
_entity_poly.type
_entity_poly.pdbx_seq_one_letter_code
_entity_poly.pdbx_strand_id
1 'polypeptide(L)'
;MIKNRKIGHVGLATNDIEATVQWYLEVLGFEVIGDFKNPAGAPIKFLKRGDIIYEVFQPIGGATAPGKIDHLCFESGDIEADYQYCCEQGYTFEKEGIQELPTVWEKGARFFKIMSPSGEAIEFCQVM
;
A
#
# COMPACT_ATOMS: atom_id res chain seq x y z
N MET A 1 2.96 -20.70 -6.16
CA MET A 1 2.51 -20.04 -4.91
C MET A 1 3.55 -19.05 -4.45
N ILE A 2 3.13 -17.85 -4.08
CA ILE A 2 4.00 -16.83 -3.48
C ILE A 2 4.28 -17.23 -2.04
N LYS A 3 5.55 -17.42 -1.70
CA LYS A 3 5.98 -17.92 -0.39
C LYS A 3 6.92 -16.93 0.30
N ASN A 4 7.06 -17.10 1.62
CA ASN A 4 8.08 -16.43 2.44
C ASN A 4 8.06 -14.90 2.30
N ARG A 5 6.85 -14.33 2.25
CA ARG A 5 6.65 -12.89 2.23
C ARG A 5 6.05 -12.42 3.55
N LYS A 6 6.63 -11.37 4.08
CA LYS A 6 6.03 -10.63 5.17
C LYS A 6 4.87 -9.79 4.65
N ILE A 7 3.82 -9.67 5.46
CA ILE A 7 2.80 -8.66 5.22
C ILE A 7 3.42 -7.29 5.52
N GLY A 8 3.44 -6.40 4.54
CA GLY A 8 3.94 -5.05 4.71
C GLY A 8 2.91 -4.15 5.36
N HIS A 9 1.78 -4.01 4.71
CA HIS A 9 0.68 -3.16 5.19
C HIS A 9 -0.64 -3.49 4.49
N VAL A 10 -1.71 -2.92 5.01
CA VAL A 10 -3.04 -2.89 4.38
C VAL A 10 -3.30 -1.45 3.92
N GLY A 11 -3.66 -1.28 2.67
CA GLY A 11 -4.01 0.03 2.12
C GLY A 11 -5.44 0.41 2.46
N LEU A 12 -5.61 1.56 3.09
CA LEU A 12 -6.91 2.12 3.48
C LEU A 12 -7.14 3.45 2.76
N ALA A 13 -8.07 3.43 1.82
CA ALA A 13 -8.47 4.63 1.10
C ALA A 13 -9.49 5.42 1.92
N THR A 14 -9.31 6.73 2.04
CA THR A 14 -10.22 7.62 2.75
C THR A 14 -10.45 8.92 1.99
N ASN A 15 -11.61 9.55 2.23
CA ASN A 15 -11.91 10.88 1.72
C ASN A 15 -11.46 12.00 2.65
N ASP A 16 -11.10 11.67 3.90
CA ASP A 16 -10.63 12.61 4.90
C ASP A 16 -9.53 11.95 5.74
N ILE A 17 -8.29 12.14 5.30
CA ILE A 17 -7.13 11.48 5.92
C ILE A 17 -6.90 11.96 7.35
N GLU A 18 -7.08 13.24 7.63
CA GLU A 18 -6.84 13.78 8.97
C GLU A 18 -7.83 13.23 9.99
N ALA A 19 -9.12 13.22 9.66
CA ALA A 19 -10.14 12.65 10.52
C ALA A 19 -9.94 11.14 10.74
N THR A 20 -9.60 10.41 9.69
CA THR A 20 -9.35 8.97 9.76
C THR A 20 -8.14 8.66 10.64
N VAL A 21 -7.03 9.33 10.41
CA VAL A 21 -5.80 9.14 11.21
C VAL A 21 -6.06 9.47 12.68
N GLN A 22 -6.66 10.61 12.97
CA GLN A 22 -6.95 11.01 14.34
C GLN A 22 -7.84 9.98 15.04
N TRP A 23 -8.85 9.45 14.38
CA TRP A 23 -9.72 8.42 14.94
C TRP A 23 -8.94 7.15 15.29
N TYR A 24 -8.08 6.67 14.39
CA TYR A 24 -7.25 5.49 14.67
C TYR A 24 -6.29 5.70 15.84
N LEU A 25 -5.73 6.90 15.98
CA LEU A 25 -4.85 7.23 17.11
C LEU A 25 -5.63 7.28 18.43
N GLU A 26 -6.74 8.01 18.46
CA GLU A 26 -7.48 8.27 19.70
C GLU A 26 -8.33 7.09 20.16
N VAL A 27 -8.96 6.39 19.23
CA VAL A 27 -9.92 5.30 19.55
C VAL A 27 -9.24 3.95 19.62
N LEU A 28 -8.32 3.66 18.68
CA LEU A 28 -7.70 2.35 18.56
C LEU A 28 -6.23 2.31 19.00
N GLY A 29 -5.64 3.43 19.39
CA GLY A 29 -4.29 3.48 19.92
C GLY A 29 -3.20 3.19 18.90
N PHE A 30 -3.43 3.50 17.63
CA PHE A 30 -2.38 3.44 16.62
C PHE A 30 -1.39 4.57 16.78
N GLU A 31 -0.19 4.38 16.24
CA GLU A 31 0.87 5.39 16.18
C GLU A 31 1.23 5.67 14.73
N VAL A 32 1.56 6.93 14.42
CA VAL A 32 2.08 7.31 13.11
C VAL A 32 3.54 6.90 13.01
N ILE A 33 3.86 6.00 12.09
CA ILE A 33 5.23 5.56 11.83
C ILE A 33 5.80 6.09 10.53
N GLY A 34 4.98 6.69 9.69
CA GLY A 34 5.39 7.33 8.44
C GLY A 34 4.42 8.43 8.06
N ASP A 35 4.97 9.55 7.59
CA ASP A 35 4.22 10.73 7.17
C ASP A 35 4.87 11.27 5.91
N PHE A 36 4.28 10.96 4.77
CA PHE A 36 4.86 11.25 3.46
C PHE A 36 3.83 11.87 2.53
N LYS A 37 4.29 12.23 1.35
CA LYS A 37 3.43 12.68 0.25
C LYS A 37 3.73 11.85 -0.99
N ASN A 38 2.71 11.58 -1.78
CA ASN A 38 2.92 10.99 -3.09
C ASN A 38 3.60 12.01 -4.04
N PRO A 39 4.04 11.60 -5.24
CA PRO A 39 4.67 12.53 -6.19
C PRO A 39 3.80 13.73 -6.59
N ALA A 40 2.48 13.62 -6.48
CA ALA A 40 1.53 14.72 -6.75
C ALA A 40 1.30 15.64 -5.53
N GLY A 41 1.93 15.35 -4.38
CA GLY A 41 1.82 16.14 -3.16
C GLY A 41 0.68 15.75 -2.23
N ALA A 42 -0.07 14.68 -2.51
CA ALA A 42 -1.12 14.19 -1.63
C ALA A 42 -0.54 13.41 -0.43
N PRO A 43 -1.13 13.56 0.77
CA PRO A 43 -0.60 12.92 1.97
C PRO A 43 -0.76 11.40 1.96
N ILE A 44 0.25 10.72 2.51
CA ILE A 44 0.25 9.29 2.80
C ILE A 44 0.72 9.12 4.24
N LYS A 45 -0.07 8.46 5.08
CA LYS A 45 0.27 8.20 6.48
C LYS A 45 0.33 6.70 6.74
N PHE A 46 1.39 6.26 7.40
CA PHE A 46 1.50 4.88 7.87
C PHE A 46 1.22 4.83 9.36
N LEU A 47 0.26 4.00 9.75
CA LEU A 47 -0.18 3.81 11.13
C LEU A 47 0.13 2.39 11.56
N LYS A 48 0.60 2.22 12.80
CA LYS A 48 0.93 0.89 13.33
C LYS A 48 0.32 0.68 14.71
N ARG A 49 -0.21 -0.51 14.92
CA ARG A 49 -0.51 -1.06 16.24
C ARG A 49 -0.20 -2.56 16.24
N GLY A 50 0.68 -3.00 17.16
CA GLY A 50 1.15 -4.38 17.15
C GLY A 50 1.83 -4.71 15.82
N ASP A 51 1.37 -5.78 15.17
CA ASP A 51 1.89 -6.21 13.86
C ASP A 51 1.06 -5.67 12.68
N ILE A 52 0.05 -4.86 12.94
CA ILE A 52 -0.82 -4.30 11.91
C ILE A 52 -0.30 -2.93 11.50
N ILE A 53 -0.09 -2.75 10.21
CA ILE A 53 0.25 -1.47 9.60
C ILE A 53 -0.81 -1.13 8.56
N TYR A 54 -1.37 0.07 8.65
CA TYR A 54 -2.22 0.67 7.62
C TYR A 54 -1.47 1.75 6.87
N GLU A 55 -1.52 1.72 5.55
CA GLU A 55 -1.22 2.87 4.71
C GLU A 55 -2.52 3.61 4.47
N VAL A 56 -2.65 4.82 5.01
CA VAL A 56 -3.84 5.67 4.85
C VAL A 56 -3.56 6.72 3.79
N PHE A 57 -4.41 6.76 2.77
CA PHE A 57 -4.23 7.69 1.65
C PHE A 57 -5.59 8.11 1.07
N GLN A 58 -5.58 9.19 0.30
CA GLN A 58 -6.74 9.62 -0.46
C GLN A 58 -6.65 9.08 -1.90
N PRO A 59 -7.73 8.48 -2.42
CA PRO A 59 -7.69 7.91 -3.77
C PRO A 59 -7.49 8.99 -4.82
N ILE A 60 -6.72 8.66 -5.84
CA ILE A 60 -6.57 9.52 -7.02
C ILE A 60 -7.90 9.54 -7.77
N GLY A 61 -8.37 10.75 -8.10
CA GLY A 61 -9.58 10.93 -8.88
C GLY A 61 -10.87 10.98 -8.10
N GLY A 62 -10.83 11.03 -6.77
CA GLY A 62 -11.99 11.40 -5.99
C GLY A 62 -12.42 10.46 -4.88
N ALA A 63 -13.71 10.45 -4.60
CA ALA A 63 -14.31 9.80 -3.45
C ALA A 63 -14.25 8.27 -3.50
N THR A 64 -14.10 7.66 -2.33
CA THR A 64 -14.21 6.21 -2.16
C THR A 64 -15.41 5.87 -1.30
N ALA A 65 -15.88 4.62 -1.38
CA ALA A 65 -16.90 4.12 -0.47
C ALA A 65 -16.35 4.05 0.96
N PRO A 66 -17.17 4.32 1.99
CA PRO A 66 -16.74 4.19 3.38
C PRO A 66 -16.22 2.77 3.69
N GLY A 67 -15.16 2.70 4.49
CA GLY A 67 -14.60 1.44 4.96
C GLY A 67 -13.87 0.61 3.90
N LYS A 68 -13.45 1.21 2.80
CA LYS A 68 -12.78 0.50 1.72
C LYS A 68 -11.34 0.14 2.06
N ILE A 69 -11.06 -1.16 2.11
CA ILE A 69 -9.71 -1.67 2.02
C ILE A 69 -9.31 -1.68 0.55
N ASP A 70 -8.25 -0.98 0.20
CA ASP A 70 -7.79 -0.84 -1.17
C ASP A 70 -6.88 -1.99 -1.59
N HIS A 71 -5.87 -2.29 -0.78
CA HIS A 71 -4.93 -3.35 -1.08
C HIS A 71 -4.34 -3.99 0.17
N LEU A 72 -3.86 -5.23 0.01
CA LEU A 72 -2.96 -5.91 0.93
C LEU A 72 -1.57 -5.88 0.34
N CYS A 73 -0.59 -5.42 1.09
CA CYS A 73 0.80 -5.34 0.63
C CYS A 73 1.67 -6.42 1.26
N PHE A 74 2.45 -7.11 0.42
CA PHE A 74 3.55 -7.95 0.83
C PHE A 74 4.88 -7.23 0.66
N GLU A 75 5.77 -7.35 1.63
CA GLU A 75 7.14 -6.86 1.49
C GLU A 75 7.88 -7.68 0.44
N SER A 76 8.62 -6.99 -0.43
CA SER A 76 9.48 -7.61 -1.44
C SER A 76 10.95 -7.33 -1.11
N GLY A 77 11.77 -8.38 -1.17
CA GLY A 77 13.22 -8.24 -1.09
C GLY A 77 13.88 -8.06 -2.46
N ASP A 78 13.16 -8.38 -3.53
CA ASP A 78 13.59 -8.22 -4.91
C ASP A 78 12.37 -8.03 -5.80
N ILE A 79 12.00 -6.78 -6.01
CA ILE A 79 10.77 -6.43 -6.71
C ILE A 79 10.79 -6.87 -8.18
N GLU A 80 11.95 -6.91 -8.79
CA GLU A 80 12.08 -7.34 -10.18
C GLU A 80 11.86 -8.84 -10.33
N ALA A 81 12.43 -9.64 -9.42
CA ALA A 81 12.20 -11.08 -9.39
C ALA A 81 10.73 -11.42 -9.09
N ASP A 82 10.10 -10.72 -8.17
CA ASP A 82 8.68 -10.91 -7.86
C ASP A 82 7.78 -10.53 -9.04
N TYR A 83 8.08 -9.43 -9.71
CA TYR A 83 7.36 -9.01 -10.91
C TYR A 83 7.49 -10.06 -12.04
N GLN A 84 8.69 -10.52 -12.30
CA GLN A 84 8.95 -11.54 -13.31
C GLN A 84 8.19 -12.84 -13.00
N TYR A 85 8.20 -13.27 -11.74
CA TYR A 85 7.42 -14.44 -11.31
C TYR A 85 5.95 -14.28 -11.63
N CYS A 86 5.36 -13.14 -11.30
CA CYS A 86 3.93 -12.87 -11.57
C CYS A 86 3.62 -12.84 -13.07
N CYS A 87 4.55 -12.33 -13.90
CA CYS A 87 4.43 -12.39 -15.35
C CYS A 87 4.41 -13.85 -15.85
N GLU A 88 5.33 -14.68 -15.37
CA GLU A 88 5.44 -16.08 -15.75
C GLU A 88 4.22 -16.91 -15.34
N GLN A 89 3.60 -16.57 -14.20
CA GLN A 89 2.37 -17.22 -13.75
C GLN A 89 1.11 -16.73 -14.49
N GLY A 90 1.21 -15.68 -15.29
CA GLY A 90 0.07 -15.13 -16.02
C GLY A 90 -0.95 -14.41 -15.13
N TYR A 91 -0.52 -13.86 -14.00
CA TYR A 91 -1.42 -13.09 -13.12
C TYR A 91 -1.83 -11.78 -13.77
N THR A 92 -3.03 -11.31 -13.44
CA THR A 92 -3.55 -10.03 -13.94
C THR A 92 -2.96 -8.87 -13.15
N PHE A 93 -2.31 -7.93 -13.82
CA PHE A 93 -1.80 -6.72 -13.19
C PHE A 93 -2.86 -5.62 -13.18
N GLU A 94 -2.88 -4.80 -12.12
CA GLU A 94 -3.66 -3.57 -12.08
C GLU A 94 -3.12 -2.58 -13.14
N LYS A 95 -1.80 -2.47 -13.19
CA LYS A 95 -1.07 -1.67 -14.18
C LYS A 95 0.22 -2.39 -14.53
N GLU A 96 0.55 -2.45 -15.80
CA GLU A 96 1.80 -3.05 -16.24
C GLU A 96 3.02 -2.28 -15.75
N GLY A 97 4.05 -3.02 -15.39
CA GLY A 97 5.34 -2.49 -14.99
C GLY A 97 5.46 -2.20 -13.50
N ILE A 98 6.70 -2.13 -13.06
CA ILE A 98 7.06 -1.72 -11.70
C ILE A 98 6.94 -0.20 -11.61
N GLN A 99 6.27 0.28 -10.57
CA GLN A 99 6.02 1.70 -10.35
C GLN A 99 6.97 2.25 -9.28
N GLU A 100 7.25 3.54 -9.35
CA GLU A 100 8.17 4.23 -8.46
C GLU A 100 7.41 5.17 -7.51
N LEU A 101 7.79 5.14 -6.23
CA LEU A 101 7.34 6.10 -5.20
C LEU A 101 8.56 6.75 -4.55
N PRO A 102 9.21 7.70 -5.24
CA PRO A 102 10.47 8.28 -4.75
C PRO A 102 10.31 9.15 -3.51
N THR A 103 9.09 9.56 -3.20
CA THR A 103 8.77 10.48 -2.09
C THR A 103 8.33 9.76 -0.82
N VAL A 104 8.25 8.44 -0.84
CA VAL A 104 7.82 7.61 0.28
C VAL A 104 9.04 6.90 0.87
N TRP A 105 9.18 6.95 2.19
CA TRP A 105 10.36 6.51 2.93
C TRP A 105 11.62 7.29 2.55
N GLU A 106 12.74 7.01 3.20
CA GLU A 106 13.97 7.80 3.05
C GLU A 106 14.53 7.79 1.62
N LYS A 107 14.51 6.61 0.99
CA LYS A 107 15.07 6.40 -0.34
C LYS A 107 14.02 6.01 -1.38
N GLY A 108 12.75 6.20 -1.06
CA GLY A 108 11.66 5.80 -1.91
C GLY A 108 11.28 4.33 -1.80
N ALA A 109 10.30 3.94 -2.59
CA ALA A 109 9.84 2.56 -2.72
C ALA A 109 9.51 2.25 -4.17
N ARG A 110 9.53 0.96 -4.51
CA ARG A 110 9.09 0.45 -5.81
C ARG A 110 8.02 -0.59 -5.57
N PHE A 111 6.99 -0.61 -6.39
CA PHE A 111 5.86 -1.50 -6.19
C PHE A 111 5.18 -1.89 -7.49
N PHE A 112 4.39 -2.95 -7.42
CA PHE A 112 3.38 -3.30 -8.42
C PHE A 112 2.22 -3.99 -7.74
N LYS A 113 1.09 -4.10 -8.45
CA LYS A 113 -0.12 -4.75 -7.93
C LYS A 113 -0.65 -5.77 -8.93
N ILE A 114 -1.07 -6.91 -8.41
CA ILE A 114 -1.88 -7.88 -9.14
C ILE A 114 -3.30 -7.86 -8.60
N MET A 115 -4.27 -8.30 -9.41
CA MET A 115 -5.68 -8.30 -9.04
C MET A 115 -6.12 -9.71 -8.65
N SER A 116 -6.82 -9.83 -7.53
CA SER A 116 -7.46 -11.06 -7.17
C SER A 116 -8.75 -11.28 -7.98
N PRO A 117 -9.28 -12.52 -8.04
CA PRO A 117 -10.56 -12.78 -8.71
C PRO A 117 -11.75 -12.00 -8.12
N SER A 118 -11.68 -11.57 -6.88
CA SER A 118 -12.72 -10.76 -6.23
C SER A 118 -12.51 -9.24 -6.36
N GLY A 119 -11.43 -8.83 -7.03
CA GLY A 119 -11.22 -7.45 -7.43
C GLY A 119 -10.38 -6.58 -6.48
N GLU A 120 -9.97 -7.10 -5.32
CA GLU A 120 -9.02 -6.38 -4.48
C GLU A 120 -7.60 -6.49 -5.03
N ALA A 121 -6.80 -5.46 -4.80
CA ALA A 121 -5.41 -5.45 -5.22
C ALA A 121 -4.50 -6.15 -4.20
N ILE A 122 -3.51 -6.87 -4.71
CA ILE A 122 -2.42 -7.44 -3.92
C ILE A 122 -1.15 -6.73 -4.37
N GLU A 123 -0.56 -5.96 -3.47
CA GLU A 123 0.65 -5.17 -3.75
C GLU A 123 1.91 -5.93 -3.33
N PHE A 124 2.96 -5.76 -4.10
CA PHE A 124 4.33 -6.09 -3.70
C PHE A 124 5.11 -4.79 -3.66
N CYS A 125 5.78 -4.53 -2.56
CA CYS A 125 6.50 -3.27 -2.36
C CYS A 125 7.88 -3.52 -1.79
N GLN A 126 8.88 -2.95 -2.42
CA GLN A 126 10.25 -2.92 -1.92
C GLN A 126 10.58 -1.49 -1.48
N VAL A 127 10.84 -1.33 -0.20
CA VAL A 127 11.39 -0.08 0.35
C VAL A 127 12.88 -0.05 0.06
N MET A 128 13.34 1.02 -0.57
CA MET A 128 14.72 1.19 -1.03
C MET A 128 15.69 1.63 0.07
#